data_b9a44a580c9d4cb996d6a5c9bc14e87c
#
_entry.id   b9a44a580c9d4cb996d6a5c9bc14e87c
#
_cell.length_a   1.000
_cell.length_b   1.000
_cell.length_c   1.000
_cell.angle_alpha   90.00
_cell.angle_beta   90.00
_cell.angle_gamma   90.00
#
_symmetry.space_group_name_H-M   'P 1'
#
loop_
_entity.id
_entity.type
_entity.pdbx_description
1 polymer ?
#
loop_
_entity_poly.entity_id
_entity_poly.type
_entity_poly.pdbx_seq_one_letter_code
_entity_poly.pdbx_strand_id
1 'polypeptide(L)'
;GSKALEAPPIELIQFVDSEIHKAQSDLFTTSISEVCFYTDDIDSVYKTIIENHVDCLSEPQYFDFRADGFWESRAFYFRDPDGIILEMMQPL
;
A
#
# COMPACT_ATOMS: atom_id res chain seq x y z
N GLY A 1 17.60 0.83 8.28
CA GLY A 1 18.90 1.03 7.68
C GLY A 1 18.97 2.30 6.87
N SER A 2 20.11 2.54 6.26
CA SER A 2 20.34 3.75 5.48
C SER A 2 19.34 3.95 4.34
N LYS A 3 18.79 2.86 3.80
CA LYS A 3 17.82 2.92 2.71
C LYS A 3 16.50 3.54 3.12
N ALA A 4 16.13 3.48 4.40
CA ALA A 4 14.92 4.13 4.89
C ALA A 4 14.99 5.66 4.72
N LEU A 5 16.18 6.23 4.70
CA LEU A 5 16.38 7.66 4.53
C LEU A 5 16.20 8.12 3.07
N GLU A 6 16.22 7.18 2.11
CA GLU A 6 16.02 7.46 0.70
C GLU A 6 14.54 7.51 0.31
N ALA A 7 13.69 6.94 1.14
CA ALA A 7 12.25 6.97 0.91
C ALA A 7 11.65 8.29 1.40
N PRO A 8 10.63 8.82 0.70
CA PRO A 8 9.93 9.99 1.20
C PRO A 8 9.22 9.67 2.52
N PRO A 9 9.20 10.62 3.46
CA PRO A 9 8.49 10.40 4.72
C PRO A 9 6.98 10.44 4.53
N ILE A 10 6.26 9.76 5.43
CA ILE A 10 4.81 9.80 5.49
C ILE A 10 4.42 10.51 6.78
N GLU A 11 3.54 11.51 6.67
CA GLU A 11 3.01 12.23 7.81
C GLU A 11 1.56 11.80 8.06
N LEU A 12 1.27 11.35 9.29
CA LEU A 12 -0.06 10.99 9.71
C LEU A 12 -0.62 12.13 10.57
N ILE A 13 -1.73 12.70 10.13
CA ILE A 13 -2.35 13.85 10.80
C ILE A 13 -3.73 13.44 11.28
N GLN A 14 -4.01 13.75 12.55
CA GLN A 14 -5.35 13.58 13.11
C GLN A 14 -5.85 14.92 13.65
N PHE A 15 -7.02 15.37 13.18
CA PHE A 15 -7.69 16.54 13.71
C PHE A 15 -8.69 16.08 14.79
N VAL A 16 -8.57 16.63 16.00
CA VAL A 16 -9.34 16.13 17.14
C VAL A 16 -10.63 16.90 17.39
N ASP A 17 -10.71 18.17 16.95
CA ASP A 17 -11.86 19.05 17.21
C ASP A 17 -12.60 19.45 15.94
N SER A 18 -12.44 18.69 14.87
CA SER A 18 -13.05 18.99 13.57
C SER A 18 -13.92 17.84 13.11
N GLU A 19 -15.00 18.17 12.41
CA GLU A 19 -15.81 17.18 11.72
C GLU A 19 -14.99 16.57 10.57
N ILE A 20 -15.01 15.24 10.47
CA ILE A 20 -14.26 14.53 9.46
C ILE A 20 -15.23 14.01 8.40
N HIS A 21 -14.93 14.33 7.15
CA HIS A 21 -15.67 13.84 5.98
C HIS A 21 -14.83 12.79 5.28
N LYS A 22 -15.33 11.56 5.21
CA LYS A 22 -14.62 10.48 4.54
C LYS A 22 -14.88 10.54 3.04
N ALA A 23 -13.79 10.56 2.25
CA ALA A 23 -13.88 10.37 0.81
C ALA A 23 -14.11 8.89 0.51
N GLN A 24 -14.86 8.63 -0.56
CA GLN A 24 -14.95 7.27 -1.08
C GLN A 24 -13.63 6.93 -1.77
N SER A 25 -12.96 5.87 -1.33
CA SER A 25 -11.68 5.47 -1.88
C SER A 25 -11.83 4.15 -2.64
N ASP A 26 -11.62 4.21 -3.94
CA ASP A 26 -11.50 3.04 -4.80
C ASP A 26 -10.54 3.36 -5.95
N LEU A 27 -10.23 2.36 -6.78
CA LEU A 27 -9.23 2.50 -7.84
C LEU A 27 -9.73 3.33 -9.04
N PHE A 28 -11.02 3.66 -9.08
CA PHE A 28 -11.63 4.34 -10.21
C PHE A 28 -12.12 5.75 -9.88
N THR A 29 -11.95 6.18 -8.64
CA THR A 29 -12.39 7.50 -8.19
C THR A 29 -11.18 8.44 -8.10
N THR A 30 -11.34 9.66 -8.61
CA THR A 30 -10.28 10.67 -8.51
C THR A 30 -10.13 11.13 -7.08
N SER A 31 -9.06 10.72 -6.46
CA SER A 31 -8.62 11.10 -5.12
C SER A 31 -7.22 10.55 -4.95
N ILE A 32 -6.66 10.59 -3.76
CA ILE A 32 -5.43 9.85 -3.51
C ILE A 32 -5.78 8.37 -3.62
N SER A 33 -5.29 7.73 -4.67
CA SER A 33 -5.63 6.35 -4.96
C SER A 33 -4.82 5.37 -4.13
N GLU A 34 -3.52 5.63 -3.95
CA GLU A 34 -2.68 4.71 -3.21
C GLU A 34 -1.36 5.34 -2.76
N VAL A 35 -0.77 4.75 -1.73
CA VAL A 35 0.64 4.89 -1.37
C VAL A 35 1.25 3.50 -1.48
N CYS A 36 2.40 3.39 -2.10
CA CYS A 36 3.07 2.10 -2.29
C CYS A 36 4.22 1.96 -1.30
N PHE A 37 4.21 0.87 -0.55
CA PHE A 37 5.30 0.48 0.34
C PHE A 37 6.11 -0.64 -0.28
N TYR A 38 7.40 -0.68 0.00
CA TYR A 38 8.29 -1.74 -0.45
C TYR A 38 8.65 -2.69 0.69
N THR A 39 8.81 -3.95 0.35
CA THR A 39 9.33 -4.97 1.26
C THR A 39 10.25 -5.92 0.48
N ASP A 40 11.12 -6.60 1.20
CA ASP A 40 11.93 -7.69 0.64
C ASP A 40 11.36 -9.08 0.99
N ASP A 41 10.22 -9.13 1.68
CA ASP A 41 9.53 -10.37 2.04
C ASP A 41 8.02 -10.16 2.09
N ILE A 42 7.40 -10.15 0.91
CA ILE A 42 5.99 -9.84 0.77
C ILE A 42 5.08 -10.92 1.39
N ASP A 43 5.52 -12.18 1.37
CA ASP A 43 4.72 -13.26 1.94
C ASP A 43 4.61 -13.13 3.45
N SER A 44 5.70 -12.75 4.12
CA SER A 44 5.71 -12.51 5.55
C SER A 44 4.83 -11.31 5.93
N VAL A 45 4.93 -10.23 5.15
CA VAL A 45 4.11 -9.03 5.37
C VAL A 45 2.62 -9.37 5.19
N TYR A 46 2.28 -10.09 4.12
CA TYR A 46 0.90 -10.47 3.85
C TYR A 46 0.32 -11.30 5.00
N LYS A 47 1.08 -12.28 5.47
CA LYS A 47 0.67 -13.12 6.60
C LYS A 47 0.39 -12.28 7.84
N THR A 48 1.27 -11.36 8.18
CA THR A 48 1.12 -10.48 9.33
C THR A 48 -0.13 -9.60 9.21
N ILE A 49 -0.34 -9.04 8.02
CA ILE A 49 -1.49 -8.17 7.76
C ILE A 49 -2.81 -8.96 7.89
N ILE A 50 -2.86 -10.16 7.34
CA ILE A 50 -4.06 -11.02 7.44
C ILE A 50 -4.33 -11.42 8.90
N GLU A 51 -3.29 -11.75 9.66
CA GLU A 51 -3.42 -12.10 11.08
C GLU A 51 -3.95 -10.93 11.92
N ASN A 52 -3.73 -9.70 11.48
CA ASN A 52 -4.22 -8.49 12.14
C ASN A 52 -5.54 -7.98 11.56
N HIS A 53 -6.22 -8.81 10.78
CA HIS A 53 -7.57 -8.53 10.24
C HIS A 53 -7.62 -7.29 9.32
N VAL A 54 -6.54 -7.00 8.62
CA VAL A 54 -6.52 -5.94 7.63
C VAL A 54 -7.25 -6.41 6.38
N ASP A 55 -8.06 -5.53 5.79
CA ASP A 55 -8.81 -5.81 4.58
C ASP A 55 -7.89 -5.77 3.37
N CYS A 56 -7.56 -6.95 2.81
CA CYS A 56 -6.74 -7.08 1.61
C CYS A 56 -7.64 -7.35 0.40
N LEU A 57 -7.38 -6.68 -0.71
CA LEU A 57 -8.16 -6.84 -1.93
C LEU A 57 -7.81 -8.13 -2.65
N SER A 58 -6.60 -8.65 -2.46
CA SER A 58 -6.15 -9.92 -3.03
C SER A 58 -4.94 -10.44 -2.28
N GLU A 59 -4.54 -11.68 -2.60
CA GLU A 59 -3.23 -12.19 -2.25
C GLU A 59 -2.16 -11.51 -3.10
N PRO A 60 -0.86 -11.61 -2.71
CA PRO A 60 0.21 -11.09 -3.57
C PRO A 60 0.14 -11.66 -4.98
N GLN A 61 0.16 -10.78 -5.97
CA GLN A 61 0.09 -11.11 -7.39
C GLN A 61 1.44 -10.81 -8.04
N TYR A 62 1.79 -11.59 -9.04
CA TYR A 62 3.01 -11.40 -9.82
C TYR A 62 2.74 -10.46 -10.99
N PHE A 63 3.67 -9.53 -11.21
CA PHE A 63 3.63 -8.59 -12.32
C PHE A 63 4.99 -8.55 -13.02
N ASP A 64 4.95 -8.53 -14.34
CA ASP A 64 6.15 -8.40 -15.18
C ASP A 64 6.01 -7.15 -16.04
N PHE A 65 6.73 -6.10 -15.68
CA PHE A 65 6.73 -4.82 -16.40
C PHE A 65 8.03 -4.57 -17.15
N ARG A 66 8.83 -5.61 -17.41
CA ARG A 66 10.13 -5.47 -18.10
C ARG A 66 9.96 -4.92 -19.51
N ALA A 67 8.87 -5.26 -20.20
CA ALA A 67 8.58 -4.75 -21.54
C ALA A 67 8.42 -3.23 -21.57
N ASP A 68 8.02 -2.63 -20.44
CA ASP A 68 7.82 -1.18 -20.29
C ASP A 68 9.02 -0.49 -19.64
N GLY A 69 10.15 -1.17 -19.52
CA GLY A 69 11.37 -0.61 -18.96
C GLY A 69 11.45 -0.66 -17.44
N PHE A 70 10.57 -1.42 -16.79
CA PHE A 70 10.55 -1.59 -15.33
C PHE A 70 11.12 -2.96 -14.95
N TRP A 71 10.57 -3.58 -13.94
CA TRP A 71 11.07 -4.84 -13.39
C TRP A 71 9.92 -5.80 -13.09
N GLU A 72 10.28 -7.02 -12.70
CA GLU A 72 9.32 -7.96 -12.16
C GLU A 72 9.05 -7.60 -10.70
N SER A 73 7.83 -7.85 -10.24
CA SER A 73 7.45 -7.58 -8.86
C SER A 73 6.30 -8.48 -8.43
N ARG A 74 6.11 -8.57 -7.12
CA ARG A 74 4.88 -9.09 -6.54
C ARG A 74 4.26 -7.99 -5.70
N ALA A 75 2.94 -7.86 -5.74
CA ALA A 75 2.25 -6.78 -5.07
C ALA A 75 0.84 -7.19 -4.66
N PHE A 76 0.32 -6.54 -3.64
CA PHE A 76 -1.09 -6.63 -3.28
C PHE A 76 -1.58 -5.29 -2.73
N TYR A 77 -2.90 -5.08 -2.81
CA TYR A 77 -3.57 -3.90 -2.28
C TYR A 77 -4.28 -4.25 -0.98
N PHE A 78 -4.28 -3.30 -0.06
CA PHE A 78 -4.98 -3.43 1.22
C PHE A 78 -5.54 -2.07 1.62
N ARG A 79 -6.47 -2.06 2.58
CA ARG A 79 -7.09 -0.83 3.05
C ARG A 79 -6.58 -0.47 4.44
N ASP A 80 -6.33 0.83 4.64
CA ASP A 80 -6.07 1.33 5.98
C ASP A 80 -7.39 1.44 6.78
N PRO A 81 -7.34 1.81 8.08
CA PRO A 81 -8.56 1.93 8.88
C PRO A 81 -9.58 2.95 8.36
N ASP A 82 -9.14 3.92 7.56
CA ASP A 82 -10.02 4.91 6.94
C ASP A 82 -10.52 4.49 5.56
N GLY A 83 -10.17 3.29 5.11
CA GLY A 83 -10.60 2.75 3.82
C GLY A 83 -9.73 3.16 2.64
N ILE A 84 -8.63 3.86 2.88
CA ILE A 84 -7.71 4.28 1.84
C ILE A 84 -6.95 3.06 1.31
N ILE A 85 -6.85 2.95 -0.02
CA ILE A 85 -6.15 1.83 -0.64
C ILE A 85 -4.65 2.09 -0.63
N LEU A 86 -3.92 1.12 -0.12
CA LEU A 86 -2.46 1.11 -0.06
C LEU A 86 -1.94 -0.09 -0.83
N GLU A 87 -0.71 -0.01 -1.29
CA GLU A 87 -0.04 -1.10 -2.00
C GLU A 87 1.21 -1.52 -1.26
N MET A 88 1.43 -2.82 -1.19
CA MET A 88 2.69 -3.40 -0.77
C MET A 88 3.33 -4.09 -1.96
N MET A 89 4.60 -3.82 -2.22
CA MET A 89 5.31 -4.35 -3.38
C MET A 89 6.67 -4.90 -2.99
N GLN A 90 7.02 -6.02 -3.61
CA GLN A 90 8.37 -6.57 -3.54
C GLN A 90 8.94 -6.62 -4.96
N PRO A 91 9.97 -5.81 -5.26
CA PRO A 91 10.74 -5.96 -6.49
C PRO A 91 11.49 -7.29 -6.52
N LEU A 92 11.49 -7.96 -7.64
CA LEU A 92 12.17 -9.25 -7.80
C LEU A 92 13.47 -9.13 -8.59
#